data_f2a8c708d419897715940e439bfe81ea
#
_entry.id   f2a8c708d419897715940e439bfe81ea
#
_cell.length_a   1.000
_cell.length_b   1.000
_cell.length_c   1.000
_cell.angle_alpha   90.00
_cell.angle_beta   90.00
_cell.angle_gamma   90.00
#
_symmetry.space_group_name_H-M   'P 1'
#
loop_
_entity.id
_entity.type
_entity.pdbx_description
1 polymer ?
#
loop_
_entity_poly.entity_id
_entity_poly.type
_entity_poly.pdbx_seq_one_letter_code
_entity_poly.pdbx_strand_id
1 'polypeptide(L)'
;YKNLLKQSFESSTEALNEHEQMLRMRGRPKVMLARDYEEALDLYERYGRNLLGVISDVSFKHEGRKDQKAGFALAEELRKDNPYLPIIIESSEAENRARAEELRCVFLDKNSKKLPVDLSAAIAEQFSFGDFVMTDPETGKEIRIRSLKDLQYHIFDIPGTALLHHASSNDISRWLYSRALFPIADVIKGHRFYTLDEVPAVRKLFFDLIVKYRKMKNRGVVAVFRKDRFDHYSNFARIGQGSLGGKGRGLAFIDQIIKRNPICDNFNGVTISIPRTVVLCTDIFDEFMAANNLY
;
A
#
# COMPACT_ATOMS: atom_id res chain seq x y z
N TYR A 1 -0.94 -19.45 6.13
CA TYR A 1 -0.47 -18.25 5.41
C TYR A 1 -1.60 -17.49 4.72
N LYS A 2 -2.41 -18.13 3.86
CA LYS A 2 -3.50 -17.44 3.12
C LYS A 2 -4.46 -16.68 4.02
N ASN A 3 -4.87 -17.26 5.14
CA ASN A 3 -5.78 -16.62 6.08
C ASN A 3 -5.13 -15.45 6.83
N LEU A 4 -3.87 -15.59 7.24
CA LEU A 4 -3.12 -14.53 7.91
C LEU A 4 -2.87 -13.35 6.98
N LEU A 5 -2.47 -13.63 5.73
CA LEU A 5 -2.32 -12.58 4.70
C LEU A 5 -3.65 -11.88 4.40
N LYS A 6 -4.74 -12.65 4.34
CA LYS A 6 -6.07 -12.09 4.15
C LYS A 6 -6.45 -11.15 5.30
N GLN A 7 -6.25 -11.56 6.55
CA GLN A 7 -6.51 -10.74 7.74
C GLN A 7 -5.65 -9.47 7.76
N SER A 8 -4.33 -9.60 7.52
CA SER A 8 -3.42 -8.44 7.45
C SER A 8 -3.82 -7.47 6.35
N PHE A 9 -4.26 -7.99 5.20
CA PHE A 9 -4.76 -7.17 4.10
C PHE A 9 -6.08 -6.46 4.45
N GLU A 10 -7.04 -7.15 5.05
CA GLU A 10 -8.35 -6.60 5.44
C GLU A 10 -8.19 -5.54 6.53
N SER A 11 -7.45 -5.83 7.59
CA SER A 11 -7.19 -4.88 8.67
C SER A 11 -6.52 -3.59 8.18
N SER A 12 -5.62 -3.68 7.21
CA SER A 12 -5.01 -2.51 6.58
C SER A 12 -5.96 -1.67 5.73
N THR A 13 -7.20 -2.12 5.49
CA THR A 13 -8.21 -1.39 4.70
C THR A 13 -9.25 -0.66 5.54
N GLU A 14 -9.38 -0.97 6.83
CA GLU A 14 -10.45 -0.45 7.69
C GLU A 14 -10.48 1.08 7.80
N ALA A 15 -9.32 1.74 7.76
CA ALA A 15 -9.21 3.19 7.83
C ALA A 15 -9.46 3.91 6.49
N LEU A 16 -9.62 3.17 5.39
CA LEU A 16 -9.78 3.72 4.05
C LEU A 16 -11.24 4.06 3.76
N ASN A 17 -11.47 5.01 2.84
CA ASN A 17 -12.81 5.24 2.30
C ASN A 17 -13.24 4.08 1.37
N GLU A 18 -14.54 3.96 1.11
CA GLU A 18 -15.11 2.87 0.30
C GLU A 18 -14.45 2.71 -1.07
N HIS A 19 -14.12 3.83 -1.72
CA HIS A 19 -13.49 3.79 -3.03
C HIS A 19 -12.08 3.23 -2.99
N GLU A 20 -11.29 3.66 -2.02
CA GLU A 20 -9.94 3.13 -1.78
C GLU A 20 -10.00 1.64 -1.38
N GLN A 21 -10.99 1.25 -0.58
CA GLN A 21 -11.23 -0.16 -0.26
C GLN A 21 -11.51 -0.98 -1.51
N MET A 22 -12.41 -0.51 -2.39
CA MET A 22 -12.72 -1.20 -3.65
C MET A 22 -11.50 -1.35 -4.57
N LEU A 23 -10.69 -0.29 -4.70
CA LEU A 23 -9.46 -0.34 -5.49
C LEU A 23 -8.47 -1.36 -4.93
N ARG A 24 -8.35 -1.41 -3.62
CA ARG A 24 -7.47 -2.33 -2.93
C ARG A 24 -7.90 -3.78 -3.05
N MET A 25 -9.22 -4.04 -3.02
CA MET A 25 -9.79 -5.38 -3.24
C MET A 25 -9.41 -5.99 -4.60
N ARG A 26 -9.09 -5.18 -5.61
CA ARG A 26 -8.63 -5.63 -6.92
C ARG A 26 -7.16 -6.09 -6.92
N GLY A 27 -6.37 -5.61 -5.99
CA GLY A 27 -4.93 -5.91 -5.87
C GLY A 27 -4.60 -6.86 -4.73
N ARG A 28 -5.42 -7.88 -4.47
CA ARG A 28 -5.15 -8.85 -3.40
C ARG A 28 -3.83 -9.57 -3.64
N PRO A 29 -2.97 -9.68 -2.62
CA PRO A 29 -1.72 -10.42 -2.73
C PRO A 29 -2.00 -11.90 -3.01
N LYS A 30 -1.18 -12.48 -3.87
CA LYS A 30 -1.21 -13.92 -4.16
C LYS A 30 -0.10 -14.61 -3.37
N VAL A 31 -0.41 -15.77 -2.82
CA VAL A 31 0.58 -16.67 -2.25
C VAL A 31 0.95 -17.67 -3.34
N MET A 32 2.22 -17.70 -3.68
CA MET A 32 2.81 -18.71 -4.54
C MET A 32 3.53 -19.72 -3.65
N LEU A 33 3.46 -21.00 -4.00
CA LEU A 33 4.08 -22.07 -3.26
C LEU A 33 5.15 -22.71 -4.13
N ALA A 34 6.39 -22.68 -3.68
CA ALA A 34 7.48 -23.48 -4.20
C ALA A 34 7.69 -24.70 -3.33
N ARG A 35 8.00 -25.85 -3.92
CA ARG A 35 8.21 -27.12 -3.23
C ARG A 35 9.69 -27.47 -3.10
N ASP A 36 10.52 -26.84 -3.91
CA ASP A 36 11.96 -27.01 -3.96
C ASP A 36 12.66 -25.69 -4.33
N TYR A 37 13.98 -25.74 -4.35
CA TYR A 37 14.83 -24.58 -4.61
C TYR A 37 14.65 -24.04 -6.02
N GLU A 38 14.60 -24.93 -7.00
CA GLU A 38 14.51 -24.60 -8.41
C GLU A 38 13.17 -23.94 -8.75
N GLU A 39 12.07 -24.49 -8.20
CA GLU A 39 10.74 -23.88 -8.35
C GLU A 39 10.69 -22.49 -7.70
N ALA A 40 11.38 -22.30 -6.56
CA ALA A 40 11.45 -21.00 -5.90
C ALA A 40 12.17 -19.95 -6.76
N LEU A 41 13.28 -20.33 -7.38
CA LEU A 41 14.01 -19.45 -8.31
C LEU A 41 13.19 -19.13 -9.57
N ASP A 42 12.54 -20.13 -10.17
CA ASP A 42 11.67 -19.90 -11.34
C ASP A 42 10.53 -18.93 -11.03
N LEU A 43 9.91 -19.07 -9.85
CA LEU A 43 8.90 -18.13 -9.38
C LEU A 43 9.47 -16.73 -9.15
N TYR A 44 10.69 -16.65 -8.63
CA TYR A 44 11.35 -15.35 -8.42
C TYR A 44 11.72 -14.69 -9.74
N GLU A 45 12.25 -15.40 -10.71
CA GLU A 45 12.54 -14.86 -12.04
C GLU A 45 11.30 -14.26 -12.71
N ARG A 46 10.16 -14.94 -12.58
CA ARG A 46 8.90 -14.49 -13.19
C ARG A 46 8.24 -13.33 -12.43
N TYR A 47 8.30 -13.32 -11.11
CA TYR A 47 7.47 -12.44 -10.27
C TYR A 47 8.26 -11.58 -9.28
N GLY A 48 9.57 -11.74 -9.17
CA GLY A 48 10.43 -11.08 -8.19
C GLY A 48 10.27 -9.57 -8.17
N ARG A 49 10.02 -8.96 -9.34
CA ARG A 49 9.79 -7.52 -9.44
C ARG A 49 8.63 -7.01 -8.56
N ASN A 50 7.58 -7.83 -8.39
CA ASN A 50 6.37 -7.48 -7.65
C ASN A 50 6.22 -8.27 -6.34
N LEU A 51 7.28 -8.98 -5.94
CA LEU A 51 7.27 -9.79 -4.74
C LEU A 51 7.36 -8.90 -3.50
N LEU A 52 6.45 -9.12 -2.54
CA LEU A 52 6.45 -8.40 -1.27
C LEU A 52 7.44 -9.00 -0.28
N GLY A 53 7.67 -10.30 -0.35
CA GLY A 53 8.60 -11.02 0.48
C GLY A 53 8.50 -12.53 0.31
N VAL A 54 9.36 -13.26 1.00
CA VAL A 54 9.47 -14.70 0.97
C VAL A 54 9.35 -15.27 2.38
N ILE A 55 8.62 -16.37 2.52
CA ILE A 55 8.60 -17.18 3.73
C ILE A 55 9.17 -18.53 3.34
N SER A 56 10.25 -18.94 3.97
CA SER A 56 10.97 -20.15 3.64
C SER A 56 11.22 -21.03 4.86
N ASP A 57 11.11 -22.34 4.67
CA ASP A 57 11.73 -23.30 5.58
C ASP A 57 13.26 -23.26 5.41
N VAL A 58 14.00 -23.76 6.37
CA VAL A 58 15.46 -23.92 6.25
C VAL A 58 15.80 -25.15 5.40
N SER A 59 15.06 -26.25 5.55
CA SER A 59 15.37 -27.54 4.94
C SER A 59 14.31 -27.98 3.94
N PHE A 60 14.68 -28.05 2.66
CA PHE A 60 13.84 -28.57 1.58
C PHE A 60 14.71 -29.15 0.45
N LYS A 61 14.10 -29.55 -0.66
CA LYS A 61 14.83 -30.14 -1.79
C LYS A 61 15.60 -29.08 -2.57
N HIS A 62 16.87 -29.42 -2.86
CA HIS A 62 17.77 -28.68 -3.74
C HIS A 62 18.54 -29.70 -4.58
N GLU A 63 18.59 -29.55 -5.89
CA GLU A 63 19.15 -30.50 -6.86
C GLU A 63 18.59 -31.93 -6.66
N GLY A 64 17.29 -32.01 -6.38
CA GLY A 64 16.58 -33.28 -6.18
C GLY A 64 16.86 -33.99 -4.86
N ARG A 65 17.70 -33.47 -3.98
CA ARG A 65 18.07 -34.03 -2.66
C ARG A 65 17.63 -33.12 -1.55
N LYS A 66 17.36 -33.67 -0.37
CA LYS A 66 17.06 -32.87 0.83
C LYS A 66 18.35 -32.14 1.27
N ASP A 67 18.31 -30.82 1.26
CA ASP A 67 19.36 -29.94 1.74
C ASP A 67 18.91 -29.27 3.03
N GLN A 68 19.72 -29.38 4.09
CA GLN A 68 19.46 -28.85 5.43
C GLN A 68 19.64 -27.32 5.50
N LYS A 69 20.20 -26.71 4.46
CA LYS A 69 20.52 -25.28 4.40
C LYS A 69 19.93 -24.57 3.16
N ALA A 70 19.06 -25.26 2.42
CA ALA A 70 18.48 -24.76 1.18
C ALA A 70 17.82 -23.37 1.34
N GLY A 71 17.14 -23.12 2.48
CA GLY A 71 16.49 -21.85 2.75
C GLY A 71 17.47 -20.69 2.93
N PHE A 72 18.64 -20.94 3.48
CA PHE A 72 19.70 -19.92 3.60
C PHE A 72 20.35 -19.66 2.24
N ALA A 73 20.65 -20.71 1.48
CA ALA A 73 21.17 -20.59 0.12
C ALA A 73 20.21 -19.80 -0.78
N LEU A 74 18.89 -20.08 -0.68
CA LEU A 74 17.86 -19.33 -1.37
C LEU A 74 17.86 -17.85 -0.96
N ALA A 75 17.93 -17.56 0.34
CA ALA A 75 17.96 -16.19 0.84
C ALA A 75 19.17 -15.42 0.32
N GLU A 76 20.34 -16.03 0.28
CA GLU A 76 21.56 -15.45 -0.26
C GLU A 76 21.41 -15.15 -1.75
N GLU A 77 20.88 -16.08 -2.53
CA GLU A 77 20.70 -15.94 -3.98
C GLU A 77 19.74 -14.80 -4.31
N LEU A 78 18.56 -14.80 -3.68
CA LEU A 78 17.54 -13.76 -3.91
C LEU A 78 18.05 -12.35 -3.57
N ARG A 79 18.93 -12.23 -2.57
CA ARG A 79 19.48 -10.95 -2.14
C ARG A 79 20.61 -10.42 -3.01
N LYS A 80 21.20 -11.23 -3.86
CA LYS A 80 22.13 -10.75 -4.88
C LYS A 80 21.44 -9.77 -5.84
N ASP A 81 20.19 -10.09 -6.21
CA ASP A 81 19.38 -9.24 -7.09
C ASP A 81 18.63 -8.15 -6.31
N ASN A 82 18.05 -8.52 -5.17
CA ASN A 82 17.29 -7.59 -4.32
C ASN A 82 17.77 -7.61 -2.86
N PRO A 83 18.77 -6.78 -2.50
CA PRO A 83 19.35 -6.74 -1.15
C PRO A 83 18.36 -6.44 -0.02
N TYR A 84 17.23 -5.79 -0.35
CA TYR A 84 16.21 -5.38 0.60
C TYR A 84 14.95 -6.26 0.59
N LEU A 85 15.00 -7.42 -0.10
CA LEU A 85 13.88 -8.35 -0.12
C LEU A 85 13.60 -8.88 1.30
N PRO A 86 12.40 -8.69 1.85
CA PRO A 86 12.06 -9.29 3.14
C PRO A 86 11.99 -10.81 3.04
N ILE A 87 12.70 -11.49 3.94
CA ILE A 87 12.72 -12.94 4.00
C ILE A 87 12.46 -13.36 5.44
N ILE A 88 11.47 -14.20 5.63
CA ILE A 88 11.13 -14.84 6.90
C ILE A 88 11.60 -16.29 6.79
N ILE A 89 12.45 -16.71 7.70
CA ILE A 89 12.95 -18.09 7.82
C ILE A 89 12.22 -18.77 8.97
N GLU A 90 11.65 -19.92 8.71
CA GLU A 90 11.00 -20.75 9.70
C GLU A 90 11.84 -22.02 9.98
N SER A 91 12.11 -22.33 11.24
CA SER A 91 12.81 -23.55 11.63
C SER A 91 12.33 -24.06 12.97
N SER A 92 12.43 -25.39 13.17
CA SER A 92 12.32 -26.04 14.49
C SER A 92 13.64 -26.06 15.28
N GLU A 93 14.73 -25.70 14.64
CA GLU A 93 16.09 -25.73 15.22
C GLU A 93 16.47 -24.27 15.59
N ALA A 94 16.58 -24.01 16.90
CA ALA A 94 16.87 -22.66 17.42
C ALA A 94 18.24 -22.11 16.99
N GLU A 95 19.22 -23.01 16.75
CA GLU A 95 20.56 -22.68 16.26
C GLU A 95 20.58 -21.99 14.89
N ASN A 96 19.55 -22.20 14.08
CA ASN A 96 19.39 -21.54 12.79
C ASN A 96 19.09 -20.04 12.91
N ARG A 97 18.76 -19.55 14.10
CA ARG A 97 18.48 -18.12 14.36
C ARG A 97 19.68 -17.24 14.03
N ALA A 98 20.86 -17.59 14.54
CA ALA A 98 22.07 -16.79 14.32
C ALA A 98 22.35 -16.59 12.82
N ARG A 99 22.22 -17.68 12.04
CA ARG A 99 22.43 -17.60 10.58
C ARG A 99 21.36 -16.79 9.88
N ALA A 100 20.09 -16.89 10.30
CA ALA A 100 19.02 -16.06 9.76
C ALA A 100 19.27 -14.56 10.02
N GLU A 101 19.73 -14.21 11.23
CA GLU A 101 20.06 -12.83 11.61
C GLU A 101 21.27 -12.28 10.82
N GLU A 102 22.32 -13.07 10.63
CA GLU A 102 23.45 -12.72 9.75
C GLU A 102 22.99 -12.37 8.33
N LEU A 103 22.04 -13.14 7.81
CA LEU A 103 21.42 -12.91 6.51
C LEU A 103 20.33 -11.84 6.54
N ARG A 104 20.13 -11.15 7.67
CA ARG A 104 19.08 -10.14 7.87
C ARG A 104 17.68 -10.69 7.58
N CYS A 105 17.45 -11.98 7.84
CA CYS A 105 16.14 -12.60 7.75
C CYS A 105 15.44 -12.57 9.10
N VAL A 106 14.12 -12.47 9.11
CA VAL A 106 13.34 -12.67 10.34
C VAL A 106 13.26 -14.15 10.62
N PHE A 107 13.65 -14.57 11.83
CA PHE A 107 13.57 -15.94 12.25
C PHE A 107 12.31 -16.23 13.06
N LEU A 108 11.58 -17.28 12.70
CA LEU A 108 10.42 -17.78 13.43
C LEU A 108 10.65 -19.23 13.87
N ASP A 109 10.47 -19.47 15.17
CA ASP A 109 10.57 -20.81 15.74
C ASP A 109 9.25 -21.57 15.53
N LYS A 110 9.30 -22.67 14.76
CA LYS A 110 8.14 -23.54 14.50
C LYS A 110 7.57 -24.21 15.75
N ASN A 111 8.39 -24.37 16.79
CA ASN A 111 7.98 -24.96 18.06
C ASN A 111 7.30 -23.95 19.00
N SER A 112 7.33 -22.67 18.65
CA SER A 112 6.70 -21.62 19.46
C SER A 112 5.17 -21.75 19.46
N LYS A 113 4.57 -21.76 20.66
CA LYS A 113 3.11 -21.68 20.81
C LYS A 113 2.53 -20.38 20.28
N LYS A 114 3.37 -19.34 20.10
CA LYS A 114 3.01 -18.04 19.57
C LYS A 114 3.24 -17.89 18.07
N LEU A 115 3.72 -18.95 17.40
CA LEU A 115 4.07 -18.90 15.97
C LEU A 115 3.00 -18.21 15.08
N PRO A 116 1.68 -18.47 15.23
CA PRO A 116 0.69 -17.79 14.40
C PRO A 116 0.64 -16.26 14.64
N VAL A 117 0.86 -15.82 15.87
CA VAL A 117 0.87 -14.40 16.26
C VAL A 117 2.15 -13.75 15.73
N ASP A 118 3.29 -14.38 15.98
CA ASP A 118 4.61 -13.89 15.56
C ASP A 118 4.69 -13.82 14.03
N LEU A 119 4.15 -14.82 13.33
CA LEU A 119 4.07 -14.84 11.87
C LEU A 119 3.15 -13.73 11.33
N SER A 120 1.99 -13.51 11.96
CA SER A 120 1.10 -12.42 11.56
C SER A 120 1.76 -11.06 11.75
N ALA A 121 2.45 -10.85 12.86
CA ALA A 121 3.21 -9.63 13.12
C ALA A 121 4.35 -9.44 12.11
N ALA A 122 5.14 -10.49 11.86
CA ALA A 122 6.22 -10.46 10.88
C ALA A 122 5.72 -10.16 9.46
N ILE A 123 4.60 -10.76 9.03
CA ILE A 123 3.97 -10.46 7.74
C ILE A 123 3.52 -9.00 7.68
N ALA A 124 2.85 -8.51 8.71
CA ALA A 124 2.36 -7.13 8.73
C ALA A 124 3.49 -6.12 8.64
N GLU A 125 4.58 -6.36 9.37
CA GLU A 125 5.75 -5.49 9.41
C GLU A 125 6.62 -5.63 8.17
N GLN A 126 7.13 -6.83 7.89
CA GLN A 126 8.13 -7.06 6.86
C GLN A 126 7.57 -6.94 5.44
N PHE A 127 6.32 -7.37 5.22
CA PHE A 127 5.66 -7.24 3.91
C PHE A 127 4.84 -5.96 3.79
N SER A 128 5.02 -5.04 4.75
CA SER A 128 4.49 -3.68 4.72
C SER A 128 2.95 -3.61 4.66
N PHE A 129 2.23 -4.57 5.25
CA PHE A 129 0.76 -4.50 5.38
C PHE A 129 0.32 -3.60 6.53
N GLY A 130 1.16 -3.40 7.54
CA GLY A 130 0.92 -2.47 8.65
C GLY A 130 1.07 -1.01 8.24
N ASP A 131 0.93 -0.12 9.22
CA ASP A 131 1.26 1.29 9.05
C ASP A 131 2.74 1.44 8.67
N PHE A 132 3.04 2.42 7.84
CA PHE A 132 4.42 2.75 7.54
C PHE A 132 4.95 3.71 8.60
N VAL A 133 5.90 3.24 9.40
CA VAL A 133 6.51 4.04 10.46
C VAL A 133 7.88 4.49 10.01
N MET A 134 8.08 5.80 9.94
CA MET A 134 9.38 6.42 9.69
C MET A 134 9.90 6.99 11.01
N THR A 135 11.05 6.53 11.45
CA THR A 135 11.69 7.01 12.67
C THR A 135 12.80 8.00 12.30
N ASP A 136 12.76 9.16 12.91
CA ASP A 136 13.88 10.10 12.83
C ASP A 136 15.08 9.54 13.60
N PRO A 137 16.21 9.28 12.94
CA PRO A 137 17.39 8.72 13.61
C PRO A 137 18.03 9.65 14.62
N GLU A 138 17.81 10.97 14.52
CA GLU A 138 18.40 11.96 15.43
C GLU A 138 17.55 12.19 16.68
N THR A 139 16.23 12.26 16.52
CA THR A 139 15.32 12.61 17.62
C THR A 139 14.52 11.43 18.15
N GLY A 140 14.54 10.29 17.46
CA GLY A 140 13.70 9.13 17.75
C GLY A 140 12.20 9.37 17.49
N LYS A 141 11.82 10.50 16.92
CA LYS A 141 10.43 10.82 16.63
C LYS A 141 9.89 9.92 15.53
N GLU A 142 8.76 9.30 15.80
CA GLU A 142 8.04 8.48 14.83
C GLU A 142 6.98 9.28 14.08
N ILE A 143 6.95 9.12 12.76
CA ILE A 143 5.88 9.58 11.89
C ILE A 143 5.19 8.35 11.32
N ARG A 144 3.91 8.21 11.62
CA ARG A 144 3.11 7.06 11.25
C ARG A 144 2.21 7.39 10.05
N ILE A 145 2.42 6.68 8.96
CA ILE A 145 1.72 6.85 7.68
C ILE A 145 0.76 5.67 7.48
N ARG A 146 -0.52 5.94 7.45
CA ARG A 146 -1.58 4.93 7.29
C ARG A 146 -2.15 4.87 5.89
N SER A 147 -2.11 5.99 5.18
CA SER A 147 -2.73 6.16 3.86
C SER A 147 -1.86 7.00 2.94
N LEU A 148 -2.21 6.98 1.64
CA LEU A 148 -1.57 7.86 0.67
C LEU A 148 -1.81 9.34 0.98
N LYS A 149 -2.96 9.67 1.61
CA LYS A 149 -3.29 11.00 2.09
C LYS A 149 -2.33 11.42 3.21
N ASP A 150 -2.06 10.54 4.17
CA ASP A 150 -1.12 10.83 5.26
C ASP A 150 0.30 11.02 4.72
N LEU A 151 0.74 10.17 3.77
CA LEU A 151 2.04 10.34 3.13
C LEU A 151 2.15 11.70 2.44
N GLN A 152 1.12 12.10 1.71
CA GLN A 152 1.08 13.43 1.07
C GLN A 152 1.14 14.56 2.10
N TYR A 153 0.44 14.44 3.21
CA TYR A 153 0.38 15.46 4.26
C TYR A 153 1.74 15.62 4.96
N HIS A 154 2.37 14.50 5.28
CA HIS A 154 3.61 14.49 6.07
C HIS A 154 4.91 14.55 5.24
N ILE A 155 4.84 14.46 3.90
CA ILE A 155 6.05 14.32 3.05
C ILE A 155 7.09 15.42 3.28
N PHE A 156 6.67 16.63 3.66
CA PHE A 156 7.56 17.75 3.94
C PHE A 156 8.03 17.80 5.40
N ASP A 157 7.35 17.10 6.30
CA ASP A 157 7.66 17.03 7.74
C ASP A 157 8.55 15.82 8.09
N ILE A 158 8.63 14.82 7.20
CA ILE A 158 9.48 13.64 7.39
C ILE A 158 10.94 14.09 7.39
N PRO A 159 11.76 13.70 8.40
CA PRO A 159 13.20 13.99 8.40
C PRO A 159 13.88 13.54 7.12
N GLY A 160 14.79 14.35 6.59
CA GLY A 160 15.47 14.07 5.31
C GLY A 160 16.22 12.75 5.33
N THR A 161 16.89 12.45 6.43
CA THR A 161 17.63 11.19 6.67
C THR A 161 16.71 9.97 6.64
N ALA A 162 15.55 10.04 7.31
CA ALA A 162 14.55 8.97 7.29
C ALA A 162 13.95 8.79 5.90
N LEU A 163 13.59 9.88 5.23
CA LEU A 163 13.02 9.81 3.88
C LEU A 163 14.01 9.19 2.90
N LEU A 164 15.28 9.60 2.94
CA LEU A 164 16.34 9.07 2.08
C LEU A 164 16.57 7.59 2.33
N HIS A 165 16.66 7.17 3.60
CA HIS A 165 16.81 5.77 3.98
C HIS A 165 15.70 4.90 3.37
N HIS A 166 14.45 5.25 3.61
CA HIS A 166 13.29 4.48 3.14
C HIS A 166 13.08 4.57 1.62
N ALA A 167 13.48 5.66 0.97
CA ALA A 167 13.46 5.77 -0.48
C ALA A 167 14.53 4.89 -1.13
N SER A 168 15.74 4.83 -0.57
CA SER A 168 16.85 4.03 -1.11
C SER A 168 16.67 2.53 -0.87
N SER A 169 16.05 2.12 0.24
CA SER A 169 15.78 0.72 0.58
C SER A 169 14.50 0.14 -0.07
N ASN A 170 13.80 0.90 -0.90
CA ASN A 170 12.52 0.53 -1.51
C ASN A 170 11.36 0.27 -0.52
N ASP A 171 11.46 0.70 0.72
CA ASP A 171 10.41 0.47 1.73
C ASP A 171 9.12 1.19 1.35
N ILE A 172 9.21 2.44 0.87
CA ILE A 172 8.06 3.23 0.43
C ILE A 172 7.37 2.53 -0.75
N SER A 173 8.12 2.08 -1.75
CA SER A 173 7.53 1.40 -2.90
C SER A 173 6.90 0.06 -2.51
N ARG A 174 7.50 -0.69 -1.59
CA ARG A 174 6.95 -1.95 -1.06
C ARG A 174 5.65 -1.70 -0.31
N TRP A 175 5.60 -0.66 0.53
CA TRP A 175 4.39 -0.25 1.24
C TRP A 175 3.26 0.14 0.28
N LEU A 176 3.58 0.80 -0.83
CA LEU A 176 2.62 1.12 -1.89
C LEU A 176 2.16 -0.13 -2.66
N TYR A 177 3.06 -1.09 -2.95
CA TYR A 177 2.71 -2.37 -3.56
C TYR A 177 1.74 -3.18 -2.68
N SER A 178 1.99 -3.26 -1.37
CA SER A 178 1.09 -3.96 -0.43
C SER A 178 -0.32 -3.38 -0.41
N ARG A 179 -0.47 -2.14 -0.88
CA ARG A 179 -1.73 -1.40 -0.99
C ARG A 179 -2.31 -1.36 -2.40
N ALA A 180 -1.77 -2.16 -3.31
CA ALA A 180 -2.17 -2.19 -4.73
C ALA A 180 -2.04 -0.83 -5.44
N LEU A 181 -1.16 0.04 -4.96
CA LEU A 181 -0.89 1.35 -5.55
C LEU A 181 0.23 1.25 -6.60
N PHE A 182 0.12 0.23 -7.48
CA PHE A 182 1.15 -0.17 -8.44
C PHE A 182 1.70 0.98 -9.29
N PRO A 183 0.87 1.86 -9.90
CA PRO A 183 1.40 2.92 -10.77
C PRO A 183 2.34 3.90 -10.07
N ILE A 184 2.08 4.21 -8.80
CA ILE A 184 2.99 5.08 -8.01
C ILE A 184 4.21 4.28 -7.57
N ALA A 185 3.98 3.04 -7.09
CA ALA A 185 5.04 2.17 -6.59
C ALA A 185 6.10 1.90 -7.67
N ASP A 186 5.67 1.64 -8.92
CA ASP A 186 6.58 1.39 -10.05
C ASP A 186 7.46 2.61 -10.37
N VAL A 187 6.88 3.81 -10.35
CA VAL A 187 7.64 5.05 -10.59
C VAL A 187 8.64 5.28 -9.47
N ILE A 188 8.21 5.20 -8.21
CA ILE A 188 9.09 5.42 -7.05
C ILE A 188 10.23 4.41 -7.02
N LYS A 189 9.94 3.12 -7.26
CA LYS A 189 10.95 2.05 -7.30
C LYS A 189 12.00 2.27 -8.39
N GLY A 190 11.64 2.92 -9.48
CA GLY A 190 12.56 3.23 -10.58
C GLY A 190 13.55 4.35 -10.26
N HIS A 191 13.31 5.14 -9.20
CA HIS A 191 14.20 6.24 -8.82
C HIS A 191 15.14 5.81 -7.70
N ARG A 192 16.39 6.18 -7.82
CA ARG A 192 17.43 5.95 -6.81
C ARG A 192 17.90 7.29 -6.27
N PHE A 193 17.98 7.40 -4.96
CA PHE A 193 18.42 8.59 -4.25
C PHE A 193 19.49 8.19 -3.23
N TYR A 194 20.58 8.93 -3.16
CA TYR A 194 21.75 8.52 -2.38
C TYR A 194 22.24 9.61 -1.42
N THR A 195 21.87 10.87 -1.65
CA THR A 195 22.39 12.00 -0.89
C THR A 195 21.28 12.86 -0.28
N LEU A 196 21.61 13.56 0.82
CA LEU A 196 20.66 14.45 1.48
C LEU A 196 20.29 15.66 0.62
N ASP A 197 21.17 16.07 -0.29
CA ASP A 197 20.89 17.18 -1.23
C ASP A 197 19.76 16.88 -2.20
N GLU A 198 19.45 15.58 -2.41
CA GLU A 198 18.36 15.13 -3.26
C GLU A 198 17.00 15.14 -2.55
N VAL A 199 16.97 15.29 -1.21
CA VAL A 199 15.72 15.24 -0.41
C VAL A 199 14.65 16.23 -0.89
N PRO A 200 14.95 17.49 -1.26
CA PRO A 200 13.93 18.38 -1.81
C PRO A 200 13.31 17.85 -3.12
N ALA A 201 14.12 17.28 -4.00
CA ALA A 201 13.66 16.67 -5.24
C ALA A 201 12.82 15.41 -4.99
N VAL A 202 13.24 14.57 -4.03
CA VAL A 202 12.48 13.38 -3.58
C VAL A 202 11.10 13.78 -3.08
N ARG A 203 11.02 14.76 -2.19
CA ARG A 203 9.76 15.27 -1.64
C ARG A 203 8.83 15.77 -2.72
N LYS A 204 9.36 16.59 -3.62
CA LYS A 204 8.59 17.13 -4.73
C LYS A 204 8.08 16.03 -5.65
N LEU A 205 8.93 15.09 -6.03
CA LEU A 205 8.55 13.95 -6.87
C LEU A 205 7.43 13.15 -6.23
N PHE A 206 7.57 12.75 -4.98
CA PHE A 206 6.57 11.95 -4.26
C PHE A 206 5.26 12.71 -4.12
N PHE A 207 5.33 13.99 -3.72
CA PHE A 207 4.14 14.83 -3.61
C PHE A 207 3.39 14.93 -4.94
N ASP A 208 4.09 15.27 -6.02
CA ASP A 208 3.49 15.46 -7.34
C ASP A 208 2.87 14.14 -7.87
N LEU A 209 3.55 13.02 -7.69
CA LEU A 209 3.04 11.69 -8.07
C LEU A 209 1.78 11.33 -7.28
N ILE A 210 1.79 11.55 -5.97
CA ILE A 210 0.65 11.26 -5.09
C ILE A 210 -0.54 12.12 -5.48
N VAL A 211 -0.33 13.43 -5.65
CA VAL A 211 -1.39 14.36 -6.07
C VAL A 211 -1.99 13.96 -7.41
N LYS A 212 -1.13 13.69 -8.41
CA LYS A 212 -1.57 13.25 -9.74
C LYS A 212 -2.38 11.96 -9.67
N TYR A 213 -1.91 10.97 -8.93
CA TYR A 213 -2.60 9.70 -8.76
C TYR A 213 -3.95 9.87 -8.06
N ARG A 214 -4.00 10.60 -6.94
CA ARG A 214 -5.24 10.83 -6.19
C ARG A 214 -6.28 11.59 -7.03
N LYS A 215 -5.86 12.64 -7.76
CA LYS A 215 -6.73 13.33 -8.71
C LYS A 215 -7.26 12.41 -9.80
N MET A 216 -6.41 11.53 -10.35
CA MET A 216 -6.81 10.59 -11.38
C MET A 216 -7.80 9.53 -10.85
N LYS A 217 -7.59 9.02 -9.65
CA LYS A 217 -8.43 7.98 -9.05
C LYS A 217 -9.79 8.49 -8.57
N ASN A 218 -9.87 9.75 -8.16
CA ASN A 218 -11.13 10.37 -7.74
C ASN A 218 -12.02 10.84 -8.92
N ARG A 219 -11.68 10.46 -10.15
CA ARG A 219 -12.48 10.80 -11.33
C ARG A 219 -13.80 10.04 -11.36
N GLY A 220 -14.91 10.76 -11.31
CA GLY A 220 -16.26 10.20 -11.43
C GLY A 220 -16.70 9.32 -10.26
N VAL A 221 -16.05 9.43 -9.11
CA VAL A 221 -16.42 8.70 -7.90
C VAL A 221 -17.37 9.53 -7.07
N VAL A 222 -18.51 8.95 -6.72
CA VAL A 222 -19.46 9.50 -5.76
C VAL A 222 -19.24 8.76 -4.44
N ALA A 223 -18.38 9.30 -3.59
CA ALA A 223 -18.07 8.69 -2.29
C ALA A 223 -19.16 9.02 -1.24
N VAL A 224 -19.36 8.16 -0.26
CA VAL A 224 -20.15 8.50 0.91
C VAL A 224 -19.42 9.58 1.70
N PHE A 225 -20.12 10.68 2.00
CA PHE A 225 -19.56 11.76 2.80
C PHE A 225 -19.38 11.32 4.25
N ARG A 226 -18.15 11.40 4.71
CA ARG A 226 -17.80 11.19 6.12
C ARG A 226 -16.83 12.28 6.53
N LYS A 227 -17.19 13.03 7.56
CA LYS A 227 -16.39 14.17 8.04
C LYS A 227 -14.96 13.76 8.44
N ASP A 228 -14.82 12.61 9.09
CA ASP A 228 -13.55 12.03 9.55
C ASP A 228 -12.66 11.49 8.40
N ARG A 229 -13.27 11.18 7.25
CA ARG A 229 -12.59 10.56 6.10
C ARG A 229 -12.74 11.36 4.80
N PHE A 230 -13.08 12.64 4.92
CA PHE A 230 -13.27 13.48 3.73
C PHE A 230 -11.95 13.69 2.99
N ASP A 231 -11.97 13.41 1.68
CA ASP A 231 -10.83 13.65 0.81
C ASP A 231 -11.02 14.96 0.03
N HIS A 232 -10.06 15.91 0.21
CA HIS A 232 -10.08 17.19 -0.48
C HIS A 232 -9.98 17.10 -2.02
N TYR A 233 -9.53 15.96 -2.56
CA TYR A 233 -9.52 15.71 -4.00
C TYR A 233 -10.81 15.05 -4.52
N SER A 234 -11.72 14.66 -3.63
CA SER A 234 -13.07 14.25 -4.01
C SER A 234 -13.93 15.47 -4.24
N ASN A 235 -14.37 15.68 -5.47
CA ASN A 235 -15.25 16.79 -5.80
C ASN A 235 -16.73 16.45 -5.61
N PHE A 236 -17.05 15.16 -5.43
CA PHE A 236 -18.43 14.70 -5.36
C PHE A 236 -18.62 13.69 -4.24
N ALA A 237 -19.58 13.95 -3.35
CA ALA A 237 -19.94 13.05 -2.27
C ALA A 237 -21.46 12.97 -2.11
N ARG A 238 -21.94 11.92 -1.45
CA ARG A 238 -23.35 11.74 -1.10
C ARG A 238 -23.54 11.53 0.39
N ILE A 239 -24.68 11.97 0.90
CA ILE A 239 -25.19 11.62 2.24
C ILE A 239 -26.46 10.84 2.01
N GLY A 240 -26.58 9.67 2.66
CA GLY A 240 -27.67 8.71 2.47
C GLY A 240 -27.34 7.57 1.54
N GLN A 241 -28.27 6.61 1.45
CA GLN A 241 -28.16 5.39 0.63
C GLN A 241 -29.14 5.40 -0.55
N GLY A 242 -30.07 6.33 -0.57
CA GLY A 242 -31.07 6.46 -1.61
C GLY A 242 -30.53 6.97 -2.95
N SER A 243 -31.44 7.38 -3.82
CA SER A 243 -31.09 7.90 -5.14
C SER A 243 -30.44 9.29 -5.06
N LEU A 244 -29.45 9.54 -5.91
CA LEU A 244 -28.85 10.87 -6.10
C LEU A 244 -29.78 11.88 -6.80
N GLY A 245 -30.88 11.41 -7.39
CA GLY A 245 -31.71 12.21 -8.26
C GLY A 245 -31.07 12.52 -9.61
N GLY A 246 -31.82 13.15 -10.53
CA GLY A 246 -31.37 13.46 -11.88
C GLY A 246 -30.23 14.49 -11.93
N LYS A 247 -30.35 15.55 -11.13
CA LYS A 247 -29.34 16.63 -11.06
C LYS A 247 -28.00 16.12 -10.51
N GLY A 248 -28.03 15.35 -9.42
CA GLY A 248 -26.83 14.76 -8.83
C GLY A 248 -26.10 13.83 -9.81
N ARG A 249 -26.83 12.94 -10.50
CA ARG A 249 -26.28 12.06 -11.53
C ARG A 249 -25.70 12.84 -12.71
N GLY A 250 -26.39 13.90 -13.18
CA GLY A 250 -25.93 14.76 -14.26
C GLY A 250 -24.61 15.46 -13.93
N LEU A 251 -24.49 16.05 -12.74
CA LEU A 251 -23.26 16.68 -12.29
C LEU A 251 -22.10 15.69 -12.15
N ALA A 252 -22.35 14.51 -11.58
CA ALA A 252 -21.32 13.46 -11.47
C ALA A 252 -20.84 12.99 -12.86
N PHE A 253 -21.74 12.89 -13.83
CA PHE A 253 -21.41 12.55 -15.21
C PHE A 253 -20.57 13.64 -15.88
N ILE A 254 -20.94 14.92 -15.72
CA ILE A 254 -20.18 16.06 -16.24
C ILE A 254 -18.77 16.09 -15.62
N ASP A 255 -18.64 15.89 -14.29
CA ASP A 255 -17.33 15.80 -13.63
C ASP A 255 -16.44 14.72 -14.25
N GLN A 256 -17.03 13.58 -14.55
CA GLN A 256 -16.32 12.47 -15.20
C GLN A 256 -15.86 12.85 -16.62
N ILE A 257 -16.70 13.51 -17.40
CA ILE A 257 -16.36 13.94 -18.77
C ILE A 257 -15.22 14.96 -18.73
N ILE A 258 -15.34 16.00 -17.90
CA ILE A 258 -14.32 17.05 -17.78
C ILE A 258 -12.97 16.45 -17.39
N LYS A 259 -12.96 15.52 -16.43
CA LYS A 259 -11.73 14.88 -15.95
C LYS A 259 -11.13 13.84 -16.91
N ARG A 260 -11.94 13.27 -17.80
CA ARG A 260 -11.46 12.32 -18.83
C ARG A 260 -10.90 13.03 -20.05
N ASN A 261 -11.43 14.19 -20.37
CA ASN A 261 -11.03 14.95 -21.53
C ASN A 261 -10.23 16.16 -21.06
N PRO A 262 -8.94 16.27 -21.39
CA PRO A 262 -8.09 17.39 -20.95
C PRO A 262 -8.38 18.68 -21.73
N ILE A 263 -9.67 19.04 -21.86
CA ILE A 263 -10.11 20.25 -22.57
C ILE A 263 -9.48 21.48 -21.92
N CYS A 264 -9.33 21.47 -20.60
CA CYS A 264 -8.71 22.57 -19.84
C CYS A 264 -7.24 22.80 -20.23
N ASP A 265 -6.53 21.75 -20.65
CA ASP A 265 -5.11 21.84 -20.99
C ASP A 265 -4.89 22.63 -22.31
N ASN A 266 -5.96 22.84 -23.09
CA ASN A 266 -5.90 23.59 -24.37
C ASN A 266 -6.02 25.12 -24.19
N PHE A 267 -6.34 25.59 -22.99
CA PHE A 267 -6.59 27.01 -22.72
C PHE A 267 -5.79 27.48 -21.51
N ASN A 268 -4.73 28.24 -21.75
CA ASN A 268 -3.91 28.81 -20.68
C ASN A 268 -4.75 29.75 -19.78
N GLY A 269 -4.68 29.49 -18.46
CA GLY A 269 -5.36 30.31 -17.45
C GLY A 269 -6.85 29.99 -17.29
N VAL A 270 -7.40 29.02 -18.02
CA VAL A 270 -8.79 28.59 -17.89
C VAL A 270 -8.87 27.27 -17.13
N THR A 271 -9.66 27.23 -16.06
CA THR A 271 -9.99 25.99 -15.34
C THR A 271 -11.47 25.69 -15.50
N ILE A 272 -11.77 24.52 -16.06
CA ILE A 272 -13.13 24.00 -16.17
C ILE A 272 -13.33 22.93 -15.11
N SER A 273 -14.24 23.16 -14.16
CA SER A 273 -14.53 22.20 -13.09
C SER A 273 -15.97 22.35 -12.62
N ILE A 274 -16.51 21.27 -12.04
CA ILE A 274 -17.71 21.42 -11.21
C ILE A 274 -17.31 21.88 -9.80
N PRO A 275 -18.15 22.64 -9.10
CA PRO A 275 -17.91 22.96 -7.70
C PRO A 275 -17.92 21.68 -6.86
N ARG A 276 -17.28 21.73 -5.71
CA ARG A 276 -17.41 20.64 -4.74
C ARG A 276 -18.87 20.47 -4.35
N THR A 277 -19.38 19.26 -4.50
CA THR A 277 -20.79 18.96 -4.36
C THR A 277 -21.01 17.83 -3.36
N VAL A 278 -21.88 18.04 -2.40
CA VAL A 278 -22.44 17.00 -1.54
C VAL A 278 -23.92 16.88 -1.86
N VAL A 279 -24.34 15.68 -2.28
CA VAL A 279 -25.73 15.40 -2.63
C VAL A 279 -26.41 14.72 -1.44
N LEU A 280 -27.54 15.26 -1.01
CA LEU A 280 -28.44 14.56 -0.11
C LEU A 280 -29.28 13.60 -0.95
N CYS A 281 -29.20 12.30 -0.63
CA CYS A 281 -29.98 11.27 -1.30
C CYS A 281 -31.47 11.36 -0.94
N THR A 282 -32.31 10.67 -1.70
CA THR A 282 -33.79 10.73 -1.51
C THR A 282 -34.24 10.24 -0.15
N ASP A 283 -33.57 9.25 0.43
CA ASP A 283 -33.84 8.76 1.79
C ASP A 283 -33.67 9.84 2.87
N ILE A 284 -32.66 10.72 2.73
CA ILE A 284 -32.46 11.85 3.66
C ILE A 284 -33.58 12.88 3.53
N PHE A 285 -34.10 13.10 2.31
CA PHE A 285 -35.26 13.95 2.10
C PHE A 285 -36.51 13.37 2.75
N ASP A 286 -36.74 12.07 2.58
CA ASP A 286 -37.87 11.36 3.19
C ASP A 286 -37.79 11.40 4.73
N GLU A 287 -36.60 11.20 5.31
CA GLU A 287 -36.37 11.33 6.75
C GLU A 287 -36.66 12.76 7.24
N PHE A 288 -36.24 13.78 6.51
CA PHE A 288 -36.53 15.18 6.85
C PHE A 288 -38.03 15.48 6.82
N MET A 289 -38.74 15.00 5.81
CA MET A 289 -40.19 15.19 5.68
C MET A 289 -40.94 14.50 6.84
N ALA A 290 -40.57 13.25 7.15
CA ALA A 290 -41.14 12.51 8.24
C ALA A 290 -40.87 13.15 9.62
N ALA A 291 -39.63 13.56 9.88
CA ALA A 291 -39.24 14.17 11.15
C ALA A 291 -39.93 15.50 11.44
N ASN A 292 -40.35 16.21 10.40
CA ASN A 292 -41.04 17.50 10.51
C ASN A 292 -42.57 17.43 10.26
N ASN A 293 -43.14 16.24 10.11
CA ASN A 293 -44.56 16.03 9.80
C ASN A 293 -45.05 16.83 8.57
N LEU A 294 -44.26 16.79 7.50
CA LEU A 294 -44.50 17.52 6.26
C LEU A 294 -45.15 16.67 5.15
N TYR A 295 -45.60 15.47 5.47
CA TYR A 295 -46.38 14.63 4.57
C TYR A 295 -47.86 14.92 4.71
#